data_347f62999ace0e2560f6352b2f190da0
#
_entry.id   347f62999ace0e2560f6352b2f190da0
#
_cell.length_a   1.000
_cell.length_b   1.000
_cell.length_c   1.000
_cell.angle_alpha   90.00
_cell.angle_beta   90.00
_cell.angle_gamma   90.00
#
_symmetry.space_group_name_H-M   'P 1'
#
loop_
_entity.id
_entity.type
_entity.pdbx_description
1 polymer ?
#
loop_
_entity_poly.entity_id
_entity_poly.type
_entity_poly.pdbx_seq_one_letter_code
_entity_poly.pdbx_strand_id
1 'polypeptide(L)'
;MKQRIALLIALLFSCQNVAAHAAQQVKVGLNDVIATVEKSFKAGSNGQAPVGDFTADFFQRTLLKKEGREMRGDGVVSVRLATATSRLMYRFQYYRPYQQEIVSDGNSLWIYHPENREVILSDVSFIYNRPGFNPDRDSAVNFLQGLGRISKDFQINFASGMYDAAGNYVLELNPRRAMLNTRRILLVVSRVSVLSYVNGVTPLTKGPAPTTPQSRALSTAPRTPFGDPAPFAGMPALGGTSDPFPLLSTTVEDQEGNSTTMEFANFKINNRLADTDFSFLIPPGVQVVRPSERNQPR
;
A
#
# COMPACT_ATOMS: atom_id res chain seq x y z
N MET A 1 41.69 19.01 -61.30
CA MET A 1 41.86 18.51 -59.89
C MET A 1 41.33 19.43 -58.83
N LYS A 2 41.18 20.73 -59.02
CA LYS A 2 40.73 21.68 -57.97
C LYS A 2 39.21 21.67 -57.69
N GLN A 3 38.32 21.15 -58.55
CA GLN A 3 36.89 21.10 -58.34
C GLN A 3 36.37 19.88 -57.58
N ARG A 4 37.16 18.82 -57.46
CA ARG A 4 36.74 17.62 -56.70
C ARG A 4 37.06 17.69 -55.19
N ILE A 5 37.88 18.63 -54.75
CA ILE A 5 38.23 18.83 -53.37
C ILE A 5 37.20 19.70 -52.66
N ALA A 6 36.56 20.62 -53.37
CA ALA A 6 35.52 21.49 -52.79
C ALA A 6 34.22 20.75 -52.47
N LEU A 7 33.93 19.64 -53.15
CA LEU A 7 32.70 18.84 -52.91
C LEU A 7 32.80 17.92 -51.69
N LEU A 8 34.03 17.53 -51.30
CA LEU A 8 34.30 16.64 -50.18
C LEU A 8 34.28 17.38 -48.85
N ILE A 9 34.56 18.68 -48.83
CA ILE A 9 34.51 19.52 -47.63
C ILE A 9 33.09 19.95 -47.26
N ALA A 10 32.18 20.07 -48.28
CA ALA A 10 30.76 20.40 -48.03
C ALA A 10 29.96 19.25 -47.42
N LEU A 11 30.40 17.98 -47.58
CA LEU A 11 29.72 16.82 -47.01
C LEU A 11 30.09 16.55 -45.53
N LEU A 12 31.13 17.15 -45.01
CA LEU A 12 31.57 16.96 -43.61
C LEU A 12 30.97 17.95 -42.63
N PHE A 13 30.22 18.97 -43.11
CA PHE A 13 29.65 20.00 -42.23
C PHE A 13 28.13 19.85 -42.03
N SER A 14 27.47 18.81 -42.54
CA SER A 14 25.99 18.62 -42.42
C SER A 14 25.59 17.63 -41.35
N CYS A 15 26.50 17.15 -40.48
CA CYS A 15 26.19 16.19 -39.43
C CYS A 15 26.42 16.72 -38.02
N GLN A 16 26.03 17.98 -37.71
CA GLN A 16 26.09 18.45 -36.32
C GLN A 16 24.86 19.28 -35.96
N ASN A 17 23.68 18.68 -36.00
CA ASN A 17 22.52 19.15 -35.23
C ASN A 17 21.76 17.93 -34.67
N VAL A 18 22.48 17.00 -34.05
CA VAL A 18 21.84 16.17 -33.02
C VAL A 18 21.74 17.10 -31.80
N ALA A 19 20.65 17.86 -31.72
CA ALA A 19 20.26 18.51 -30.49
C ALA A 19 20.14 17.40 -29.44
N ALA A 20 21.16 17.26 -28.60
CA ALA A 20 21.08 16.51 -27.38
C ALA A 20 19.96 17.19 -26.57
N HIS A 21 18.73 16.66 -26.67
CA HIS A 21 17.71 16.96 -25.68
C HIS A 21 18.27 16.40 -24.38
N ALA A 22 19.00 17.25 -23.66
CA ALA A 22 19.30 17.00 -22.27
C ALA A 22 17.93 16.81 -21.61
N ALA A 23 17.60 15.57 -21.29
CA ALA A 23 16.43 15.25 -20.53
C ALA A 23 16.52 16.11 -19.26
N GLN A 24 15.68 17.12 -19.18
CA GLN A 24 15.65 18.03 -18.05
C GLN A 24 15.37 17.17 -16.84
N GLN A 25 16.39 16.95 -16.00
CA GLN A 25 16.22 16.16 -14.79
C GLN A 25 15.22 16.88 -13.91
N VAL A 26 14.00 16.34 -13.87
CA VAL A 26 12.95 16.86 -13.00
C VAL A 26 13.42 16.70 -11.56
N LYS A 27 13.66 17.84 -10.90
CA LYS A 27 14.10 17.87 -9.51
C LYS A 27 12.87 17.61 -8.63
N VAL A 28 12.76 16.40 -8.09
CA VAL A 28 11.69 16.01 -7.16
C VAL A 28 12.06 16.45 -5.74
N GLY A 29 11.21 17.23 -5.11
CA GLY A 29 11.32 17.62 -3.70
C GLY A 29 10.47 16.74 -2.77
N LEU A 30 10.70 16.87 -1.46
CA LEU A 30 9.92 16.18 -0.44
C LEU A 30 8.41 16.44 -0.59
N ASN A 31 8.04 17.70 -0.86
CA ASN A 31 6.64 18.10 -1.03
C ASN A 31 5.98 17.43 -2.23
N ASP A 32 6.72 17.15 -3.30
CA ASP A 32 6.16 16.45 -4.47
C ASP A 32 5.82 15.01 -4.13
N VAL A 33 6.66 14.33 -3.35
CA VAL A 33 6.43 12.97 -2.90
C VAL A 33 5.23 12.92 -1.95
N ILE A 34 5.15 13.84 -0.98
CA ILE A 34 4.00 13.94 -0.07
C ILE A 34 2.72 14.22 -0.85
N ALA A 35 2.74 15.18 -1.77
CA ALA A 35 1.59 15.55 -2.56
C ALA A 35 1.11 14.42 -3.47
N THR A 36 2.02 13.60 -4.00
CA THR A 36 1.67 12.41 -4.79
C THR A 36 0.81 11.44 -3.98
N VAL A 37 1.19 11.19 -2.72
CA VAL A 37 0.41 10.33 -1.83
C VAL A 37 -0.92 11.01 -1.49
N GLU A 38 -0.88 12.22 -0.93
CA GLU A 38 -2.08 12.90 -0.45
C GLU A 38 -3.15 13.09 -1.53
N LYS A 39 -2.76 13.46 -2.75
CA LYS A 39 -3.70 13.68 -3.85
C LYS A 39 -4.48 12.43 -4.22
N SER A 40 -3.86 11.26 -4.11
CA SER A 40 -4.50 9.99 -4.45
C SER A 40 -5.62 9.61 -3.47
N PHE A 41 -5.51 10.06 -2.22
CA PHE A 41 -6.44 9.68 -1.14
C PHE A 41 -7.27 10.85 -0.60
N LYS A 42 -6.99 12.07 -1.04
CA LYS A 42 -7.74 13.24 -0.61
C LYS A 42 -9.08 13.35 -1.36
N ALA A 43 -10.16 13.48 -0.61
CA ALA A 43 -11.46 13.74 -1.20
C ALA A 43 -11.46 15.06 -2.01
N GLY A 44 -11.95 14.99 -3.23
CA GLY A 44 -12.17 16.13 -4.08
C GLY A 44 -13.44 16.92 -3.70
N SER A 45 -13.81 17.90 -4.52
CA SER A 45 -15.01 18.72 -4.33
C SER A 45 -16.32 17.92 -4.36
N ASN A 46 -16.31 16.75 -5.00
CA ASN A 46 -17.43 15.80 -5.03
C ASN A 46 -17.47 14.85 -3.80
N GLY A 47 -16.60 15.05 -2.81
CA GLY A 47 -16.50 14.23 -1.60
C GLY A 47 -15.87 12.84 -1.81
N GLN A 48 -15.37 12.54 -3.01
CA GLN A 48 -14.73 11.26 -3.33
C GLN A 48 -13.23 11.46 -3.54
N ALA A 49 -12.43 10.53 -3.02
CA ALA A 49 -11.02 10.45 -3.33
C ALA A 49 -10.80 9.77 -4.70
N PRO A 50 -9.69 10.09 -5.42
CA PRO A 50 -9.32 9.36 -6.65
C PRO A 50 -9.23 7.85 -6.45
N VAL A 51 -8.72 7.39 -5.29
CA VAL A 51 -8.80 6.00 -4.85
C VAL A 51 -9.95 5.86 -3.88
N GLY A 52 -11.01 5.16 -4.28
CA GLY A 52 -12.17 4.85 -3.42
C GLY A 52 -12.08 3.46 -2.81
N ASP A 53 -11.60 2.50 -3.60
CA ASP A 53 -11.35 1.13 -3.18
C ASP A 53 -10.15 0.54 -3.93
N PHE A 54 -9.58 -0.52 -3.37
CA PHE A 54 -8.54 -1.29 -4.06
C PHE A 54 -8.49 -2.74 -3.57
N THR A 55 -7.91 -3.60 -4.40
CA THR A 55 -7.41 -4.92 -4.04
C THR A 55 -5.94 -5.01 -4.37
N ALA A 56 -5.18 -5.74 -3.56
CA ALA A 56 -3.76 -5.98 -3.82
C ALA A 56 -3.33 -7.33 -3.22
N ASP A 57 -2.29 -7.92 -3.79
CA ASP A 57 -1.53 -8.93 -3.10
C ASP A 57 -0.68 -8.25 -2.02
N PHE A 58 -0.55 -8.86 -0.85
CA PHE A 58 0.32 -8.32 0.21
C PHE A 58 1.29 -9.37 0.72
N PHE A 59 2.43 -8.89 1.19
CA PHE A 59 3.40 -9.64 1.98
C PHE A 59 3.64 -8.89 3.28
N GLN A 60 3.50 -9.58 4.41
CA GLN A 60 3.74 -9.05 5.74
C GLN A 60 4.96 -9.68 6.37
N ARG A 61 5.78 -8.86 7.01
CA ARG A 61 6.90 -9.25 7.85
C ARG A 61 6.81 -8.51 9.18
N THR A 62 6.75 -9.26 10.29
CA THR A 62 6.75 -8.68 11.64
C THR A 62 8.02 -9.13 12.36
N LEU A 63 8.84 -8.17 12.78
CA LEU A 63 10.03 -8.39 13.57
C LEU A 63 9.74 -8.04 15.02
N LEU A 64 9.82 -9.02 15.90
CA LEU A 64 9.77 -8.85 17.35
C LEU A 64 11.19 -8.69 17.86
N LYS A 65 11.63 -7.45 18.05
CA LYS A 65 13.03 -7.10 18.30
C LYS A 65 13.59 -7.72 19.57
N LYS A 66 12.84 -7.68 20.66
CA LYS A 66 13.27 -8.24 21.96
C LYS A 66 13.39 -9.77 21.91
N GLU A 67 12.55 -10.42 21.11
CA GLU A 67 12.53 -11.87 20.98
C GLU A 67 13.48 -12.38 19.90
N GLY A 68 14.01 -11.47 19.04
CA GLY A 68 14.79 -11.85 17.87
C GLY A 68 14.00 -12.72 16.88
N ARG A 69 12.66 -12.67 16.93
CA ARG A 69 11.76 -13.51 16.14
C ARG A 69 11.16 -12.72 14.98
N GLU A 70 11.16 -13.35 13.82
CA GLU A 70 10.50 -12.84 12.63
C GLU A 70 9.30 -13.73 12.26
N MET A 71 8.17 -13.09 12.00
CA MET A 71 6.97 -13.75 11.48
C MET A 71 6.67 -13.19 10.10
N ARG A 72 6.20 -14.05 9.22
CA ARG A 72 5.87 -13.70 7.84
C ARG A 72 4.47 -14.19 7.50
N GLY A 73 3.81 -13.48 6.60
CA GLY A 73 2.52 -13.86 6.06
C GLY A 73 2.32 -13.25 4.68
N ASP A 74 1.50 -13.88 3.87
CA ASP A 74 1.11 -13.35 2.56
C ASP A 74 -0.34 -13.67 2.25
N GLY A 75 -0.91 -12.88 1.36
CA GLY A 75 -2.30 -13.04 1.01
C GLY A 75 -2.82 -11.95 0.07
N VAL A 76 -4.12 -11.75 0.10
CA VAL A 76 -4.82 -10.70 -0.65
C VAL A 76 -5.55 -9.78 0.32
N VAL A 77 -5.48 -8.49 0.04
CA VAL A 77 -6.22 -7.46 0.75
C VAL A 77 -7.24 -6.79 -0.17
N SER A 78 -8.43 -6.56 0.35
CA SER A 78 -9.45 -5.71 -0.25
C SER A 78 -9.77 -4.58 0.73
N VAL A 79 -9.80 -3.35 0.25
CA VAL A 79 -10.08 -2.17 1.07
C VAL A 79 -11.05 -1.27 0.34
N ARG A 80 -12.06 -0.78 1.04
CA ARG A 80 -12.90 0.33 0.61
C ARG A 80 -12.75 1.46 1.62
N LEU A 81 -12.24 2.59 1.14
CA LEU A 81 -11.97 3.75 1.98
C LEU A 81 -13.28 4.38 2.46
N ALA A 82 -13.23 4.99 3.64
CA ALA A 82 -14.40 5.68 4.16
C ALA A 82 -14.72 6.92 3.31
N THR A 83 -16.01 7.21 3.27
CA THR A 83 -16.58 8.43 2.67
C THR A 83 -17.35 9.19 3.73
N ALA A 84 -18.03 10.27 3.36
CA ALA A 84 -18.93 10.98 4.27
C ALA A 84 -20.09 10.10 4.79
N THR A 85 -20.45 9.06 4.02
CA THR A 85 -21.61 8.21 4.30
C THR A 85 -21.29 6.74 4.60
N SER A 86 -20.04 6.33 4.39
CA SER A 86 -19.61 4.95 4.61
C SER A 86 -18.34 4.89 5.44
N ARG A 87 -18.23 3.89 6.30
CA ARG A 87 -17.03 3.62 7.09
C ARG A 87 -15.99 2.88 6.26
N LEU A 88 -14.76 2.87 6.75
CA LEU A 88 -13.68 2.04 6.21
C LEU A 88 -14.08 0.56 6.34
N MET A 89 -13.98 -0.17 5.26
CA MET A 89 -14.19 -1.62 5.22
C MET A 89 -12.96 -2.29 4.65
N TYR A 90 -12.62 -3.46 5.16
CA TYR A 90 -11.47 -4.19 4.69
C TYR A 90 -11.62 -5.69 4.89
N ARG A 91 -10.91 -6.46 4.05
CA ARG A 91 -10.75 -7.91 4.16
C ARG A 91 -9.31 -8.26 3.87
N PHE A 92 -8.66 -8.94 4.81
CA PHE A 92 -7.35 -9.56 4.63
C PHE A 92 -7.56 -11.07 4.61
N GLN A 93 -7.11 -11.72 3.56
CA GLN A 93 -7.10 -13.16 3.41
C GLN A 93 -5.65 -13.63 3.41
N TYR A 94 -5.21 -14.22 4.53
CA TYR A 94 -3.87 -14.79 4.64
C TYR A 94 -3.89 -16.21 4.11
N TYR A 95 -2.90 -16.56 3.32
CA TYR A 95 -2.74 -17.89 2.76
C TYR A 95 -1.63 -18.69 3.45
N ARG A 96 -0.56 -18.00 3.89
CA ARG A 96 0.62 -18.59 4.53
C ARG A 96 1.12 -17.72 5.68
N PRO A 97 1.78 -18.30 6.71
CA PRO A 97 1.98 -19.75 6.93
C PRO A 97 0.68 -20.45 7.36
N TYR A 98 -0.26 -19.70 7.93
CA TYR A 98 -1.57 -20.18 8.40
C TYR A 98 -2.67 -19.42 7.68
N GLN A 99 -3.73 -20.14 7.37
CA GLN A 99 -4.92 -19.50 6.83
C GLN A 99 -5.59 -18.66 7.93
N GLN A 100 -5.85 -17.42 7.64
CA GLN A 100 -6.56 -16.50 8.51
C GLN A 100 -7.36 -15.53 7.64
N GLU A 101 -8.53 -15.14 8.14
CA GLU A 101 -9.32 -14.13 7.49
C GLU A 101 -9.68 -13.04 8.50
N ILE A 102 -9.38 -11.79 8.16
CA ILE A 102 -9.72 -10.62 8.96
C ILE A 102 -10.65 -9.76 8.13
N VAL A 103 -11.88 -9.58 8.58
CA VAL A 103 -12.91 -8.83 7.86
C VAL A 103 -13.48 -7.76 8.76
N SER A 104 -13.66 -6.56 8.23
CA SER A 104 -14.44 -5.51 8.89
C SER A 104 -15.40 -4.84 7.91
N ASP A 105 -16.66 -4.73 8.32
CA ASP A 105 -17.69 -3.96 7.63
C ASP A 105 -17.83 -2.52 8.15
N GLY A 106 -16.89 -2.10 9.04
CA GLY A 106 -16.91 -0.80 9.71
C GLY A 106 -17.75 -0.77 11.00
N ASN A 107 -18.50 -1.81 11.31
CA ASN A 107 -19.23 -1.97 12.58
C ASN A 107 -18.69 -3.14 13.38
N SER A 108 -18.46 -4.24 12.70
CA SER A 108 -17.94 -5.48 13.27
C SER A 108 -16.59 -5.82 12.70
N LEU A 109 -15.80 -6.50 13.48
CA LEU A 109 -14.52 -7.09 13.09
C LEU A 109 -14.58 -8.58 13.38
N TRP A 110 -14.38 -9.39 12.36
CA TRP A 110 -14.24 -10.84 12.45
C TRP A 110 -12.78 -11.21 12.19
N ILE A 111 -12.19 -11.99 13.10
CA ILE A 111 -10.89 -12.62 12.91
C ILE A 111 -11.12 -14.12 12.93
N TYR A 112 -11.05 -14.77 11.79
CA TYR A 112 -11.32 -16.19 11.62
C TYR A 112 -10.04 -16.99 11.49
N HIS A 113 -9.91 -17.99 12.35
CA HIS A 113 -8.84 -18.98 12.35
C HIS A 113 -9.42 -20.35 11.96
N PRO A 114 -9.36 -20.77 10.69
CA PRO A 114 -9.95 -22.03 10.22
C PRO A 114 -9.42 -23.25 10.96
N GLU A 115 -8.12 -23.26 11.24
CA GLU A 115 -7.45 -24.38 11.92
C GLU A 115 -7.98 -24.61 13.34
N ASN A 116 -8.33 -23.52 14.02
CA ASN A 116 -8.87 -23.56 15.38
C ASN A 116 -10.40 -23.66 15.39
N ARG A 117 -11.05 -23.57 14.23
CA ARG A 117 -12.50 -23.41 14.12
C ARG A 117 -13.04 -22.32 15.04
N GLU A 118 -12.36 -21.19 15.07
CA GLU A 118 -12.66 -20.06 15.95
C GLU A 118 -12.83 -18.77 15.17
N VAL A 119 -13.82 -17.99 15.55
CA VAL A 119 -13.99 -16.60 15.12
C VAL A 119 -13.98 -15.70 16.34
N ILE A 120 -13.08 -14.72 16.35
CA ILE A 120 -13.12 -13.61 17.29
C ILE A 120 -14.00 -12.53 16.67
N LEU A 121 -15.11 -12.22 17.31
CA LEU A 121 -16.06 -11.19 16.88
C LEU A 121 -16.03 -10.01 17.85
N SER A 122 -15.64 -8.85 17.34
CA SER A 122 -15.57 -7.59 18.08
C SER A 122 -16.51 -6.56 17.47
N ASP A 123 -17.22 -5.82 18.29
CA ASP A 123 -17.90 -4.59 17.87
C ASP A 123 -16.87 -3.47 17.80
N VAL A 124 -16.67 -2.90 16.62
CA VAL A 124 -15.75 -1.77 16.39
C VAL A 124 -16.48 -0.45 16.17
N SER A 125 -17.81 -0.47 16.19
CA SER A 125 -18.65 0.72 16.00
C SER A 125 -18.42 1.78 17.08
N PHE A 126 -18.12 1.34 18.32
CA PHE A 126 -17.83 2.23 19.45
C PHE A 126 -16.55 3.03 19.23
N ILE A 127 -15.59 2.50 18.46
CA ILE A 127 -14.36 3.21 18.10
C ILE A 127 -14.72 4.52 17.41
N TYR A 128 -15.75 4.52 16.56
CA TYR A 128 -16.19 5.70 15.81
C TYR A 128 -17.10 6.62 16.61
N ASN A 129 -17.69 6.12 17.71
CA ASN A 129 -18.68 6.86 18.52
C ASN A 129 -18.10 7.46 19.81
N ARG A 130 -16.80 7.28 20.06
CA ARG A 130 -16.13 7.76 21.29
C ARG A 130 -16.02 9.29 21.28
N PRO A 131 -16.48 10.01 22.33
CA PRO A 131 -16.24 11.45 22.44
C PRO A 131 -14.73 11.76 22.35
N GLY A 132 -14.34 12.64 21.45
CA GLY A 132 -12.93 12.98 21.19
C GLY A 132 -12.16 11.95 20.37
N PHE A 133 -12.77 10.81 20.02
CA PHE A 133 -12.18 9.86 19.09
C PHE A 133 -12.16 10.48 17.69
N ASN A 134 -10.98 10.52 17.13
CA ASN A 134 -10.82 10.86 15.72
C ASN A 134 -10.39 9.58 15.00
N PRO A 135 -11.30 8.97 14.21
CA PRO A 135 -11.00 7.74 13.47
C PRO A 135 -9.73 7.89 12.62
N ASP A 136 -9.45 9.10 12.22
CA ASP A 136 -8.27 9.41 11.40
C ASP A 136 -6.94 9.38 12.17
N ARG A 137 -6.96 9.25 13.51
CA ARG A 137 -5.76 9.32 14.37
C ARG A 137 -5.49 8.08 15.20
N ASP A 138 -6.52 7.33 15.57
CA ASP A 138 -6.41 6.47 16.74
C ASP A 138 -6.24 4.98 16.44
N SER A 139 -6.10 4.59 15.16
CA SER A 139 -5.86 3.18 14.81
C SER A 139 -4.93 3.03 13.60
N ALA A 140 -4.07 2.01 13.64
CA ALA A 140 -3.17 1.68 12.53
C ALA A 140 -3.93 1.36 11.22
N VAL A 141 -5.16 0.85 11.32
CA VAL A 141 -6.04 0.62 10.16
C VAL A 141 -6.47 1.95 9.54
N ASN A 142 -6.59 3.00 10.36
CA ASN A 142 -6.93 4.35 9.90
C ASN A 142 -5.76 5.08 9.24
N PHE A 143 -4.55 4.55 9.31
CA PHE A 143 -3.43 5.08 8.56
C PHE A 143 -3.76 5.18 7.07
N LEU A 144 -4.41 4.17 6.49
CA LEU A 144 -4.85 4.19 5.09
C LEU A 144 -5.83 5.33 4.80
N GLN A 145 -6.73 5.65 5.74
CA GLN A 145 -7.61 6.82 5.62
C GLN A 145 -6.87 8.15 5.80
N GLY A 146 -5.84 8.15 6.66
CA GLY A 146 -4.98 9.31 6.91
C GLY A 146 -4.07 9.68 5.75
N LEU A 147 -3.91 8.81 4.73
CA LEU A 147 -3.01 9.04 3.60
C LEU A 147 -3.31 10.34 2.83
N GLY A 148 -4.55 10.77 2.78
CA GLY A 148 -4.92 12.04 2.13
C GLY A 148 -4.52 13.31 2.90
N ARG A 149 -3.90 13.19 4.08
CA ARG A 149 -3.52 14.32 4.94
C ARG A 149 -2.32 14.03 5.85
N ILE A 150 -1.41 13.15 5.42
CA ILE A 150 -0.27 12.74 6.23
C ILE A 150 0.58 13.92 6.71
N SER A 151 0.67 14.99 5.92
CA SER A 151 1.39 16.20 6.29
C SER A 151 0.83 16.94 7.52
N LYS A 152 -0.46 16.72 7.84
CA LYS A 152 -1.10 17.30 9.04
C LYS A 152 -0.80 16.51 10.30
N ASP A 153 -0.80 15.18 10.17
CA ASP A 153 -0.73 14.29 11.31
C ASP A 153 0.70 13.88 11.66
N PHE A 154 1.62 14.01 10.69
CA PHE A 154 3.02 13.60 10.83
C PHE A 154 3.99 14.73 10.51
N GLN A 155 5.13 14.72 11.18
CA GLN A 155 6.34 15.37 10.72
C GLN A 155 7.01 14.42 9.74
N ILE A 156 7.21 14.86 8.48
CA ILE A 156 7.65 14.01 7.39
C ILE A 156 9.03 14.46 6.92
N ASN A 157 9.92 13.51 6.77
CA ASN A 157 11.24 13.69 6.18
C ASN A 157 11.51 12.55 5.18
N PHE A 158 12.51 12.71 4.33
CA PHE A 158 13.07 11.54 3.69
C PHE A 158 13.77 10.66 4.74
N ALA A 159 13.60 9.35 4.65
CA ALA A 159 14.35 8.42 5.47
C ALA A 159 15.85 8.50 5.15
N SER A 160 16.67 7.97 6.05
CA SER A 160 18.10 7.84 5.83
C SER A 160 18.35 7.03 4.54
N GLY A 161 18.94 7.67 3.54
CA GLY A 161 19.14 7.09 2.22
C GLY A 161 18.17 7.56 1.13
N MET A 162 17.07 8.21 1.47
CA MET A 162 16.05 8.78 0.56
C MET A 162 15.38 7.76 -0.38
N TYR A 163 16.10 6.74 -0.85
CA TYR A 163 15.64 5.76 -1.82
C TYR A 163 15.78 4.34 -1.28
N ASP A 164 14.87 3.45 -1.71
CA ASP A 164 15.05 2.01 -1.56
C ASP A 164 16.01 1.45 -2.63
N ALA A 165 16.25 0.13 -2.59
CA ALA A 165 17.13 -0.54 -3.56
C ALA A 165 16.60 -0.46 -5.01
N ALA A 166 15.30 -0.25 -5.21
CA ALA A 166 14.67 -0.09 -6.52
C ALA A 166 14.59 1.38 -6.97
N GLY A 167 15.05 2.32 -6.14
CA GLY A 167 15.07 3.74 -6.43
C GLY A 167 13.74 4.45 -6.15
N ASN A 168 12.82 3.84 -5.41
CA ASN A 168 11.60 4.48 -4.94
C ASN A 168 11.90 5.38 -3.73
N TYR A 169 11.07 6.39 -3.51
CA TYR A 169 11.25 7.31 -2.39
C TYR A 169 10.82 6.67 -1.07
N VAL A 170 11.63 6.87 -0.02
CA VAL A 170 11.29 6.42 1.32
C VAL A 170 11.05 7.63 2.22
N LEU A 171 9.82 7.77 2.70
CA LEU A 171 9.44 8.79 3.67
C LEU A 171 9.48 8.20 5.08
N GLU A 172 9.99 9.00 6.03
CA GLU A 172 9.88 8.74 7.47
C GLU A 172 8.82 9.70 8.04
N LEU A 173 7.79 9.11 8.63
CA LEU A 173 6.66 9.80 9.23
C LEU A 173 6.74 9.65 10.75
N ASN A 174 6.99 10.75 11.44
CA ASN A 174 7.00 10.83 12.89
C ASN A 174 5.69 11.46 13.37
N PRO A 175 4.87 10.77 14.19
CA PRO A 175 3.60 11.31 14.64
C PRO A 175 3.78 12.64 15.38
N ARG A 176 3.01 13.69 15.01
CA ARG A 176 3.01 14.98 15.72
C ARG A 176 2.38 14.90 17.11
N ARG A 177 1.58 13.89 17.35
CA ARG A 177 0.97 13.55 18.63
C ARG A 177 1.27 12.09 18.93
N ALA A 178 1.48 11.77 20.20
CA ALA A 178 1.73 10.40 20.61
C ALA A 178 0.61 9.48 20.08
N MET A 179 0.99 8.44 19.37
CA MET A 179 0.10 7.37 18.90
C MET A 179 0.34 6.14 19.78
N LEU A 180 -0.74 5.46 20.11
CA LEU A 180 -0.64 4.18 20.81
C LEU A 180 0.07 3.17 19.87
N ASN A 181 1.12 2.56 20.38
CA ASN A 181 1.88 1.52 19.65
C ASN A 181 2.52 1.95 18.30
N THR A 182 2.71 3.27 18.08
CA THR A 182 3.41 3.74 16.88
C THR A 182 4.45 4.79 17.25
N ARG A 183 5.72 4.47 17.03
CA ARG A 183 6.84 5.38 17.15
C ARG A 183 7.06 6.16 15.88
N ARG A 184 7.15 5.45 14.76
CA ARG A 184 7.30 6.02 13.42
C ARG A 184 6.75 5.08 12.35
N ILE A 185 6.53 5.64 11.17
CA ILE A 185 6.12 4.88 9.99
C ILE A 185 7.11 5.19 8.87
N LEU A 186 7.58 4.15 8.18
CA LEU A 186 8.28 4.31 6.91
C LEU A 186 7.31 4.00 5.77
N LEU A 187 7.35 4.82 4.74
CA LEU A 187 6.46 4.74 3.59
C LEU A 187 7.28 4.69 2.32
N VAL A 188 7.17 3.62 1.55
CA VAL A 188 7.81 3.52 0.24
C VAL A 188 6.84 4.01 -0.82
N VAL A 189 7.24 5.07 -1.53
CA VAL A 189 6.42 5.74 -2.55
C VAL A 189 7.02 5.50 -3.93
N SER A 190 6.19 5.03 -4.84
CA SER A 190 6.59 4.72 -6.22
C SER A 190 7.21 5.94 -6.92
N ARG A 191 8.45 5.78 -7.38
CA ARG A 191 9.13 6.80 -8.18
C ARG A 191 8.35 7.12 -9.46
N VAL A 192 7.77 6.12 -10.09
CA VAL A 192 6.97 6.30 -11.32
C VAL A 192 5.77 7.18 -11.04
N SER A 193 5.04 6.91 -9.95
CA SER A 193 3.88 7.72 -9.55
C SER A 193 4.27 9.17 -9.25
N VAL A 194 5.40 9.38 -8.56
CA VAL A 194 5.89 10.74 -8.26
C VAL A 194 6.28 11.49 -9.53
N LEU A 195 7.02 10.86 -10.44
CA LEU A 195 7.38 11.49 -11.71
C LEU A 195 6.15 11.79 -12.58
N SER A 196 5.16 10.91 -12.61
CA SER A 196 3.90 11.15 -13.30
C SER A 196 3.16 12.35 -12.70
N TYR A 197 3.11 12.45 -11.38
CA TYR A 197 2.51 13.59 -10.68
C TYR A 197 3.19 14.92 -11.05
N VAL A 198 4.53 14.96 -10.95
CA VAL A 198 5.31 16.18 -11.22
C VAL A 198 5.20 16.61 -12.68
N ASN A 199 5.13 15.65 -13.60
CA ASN A 199 4.95 15.92 -15.03
C ASN A 199 3.48 16.23 -15.41
N GLY A 200 2.56 16.32 -14.45
CA GLY A 200 1.14 16.58 -14.71
C GLY A 200 0.39 15.43 -15.38
N VAL A 201 0.98 14.25 -15.45
CA VAL A 201 0.31 13.03 -15.92
C VAL A 201 -0.50 12.48 -14.76
N THR A 202 -1.80 12.28 -14.96
CA THR A 202 -2.66 11.67 -13.94
C THR A 202 -2.51 10.14 -14.03
N PRO A 203 -1.82 9.47 -13.08
CA PRO A 203 -1.57 8.03 -13.15
C PRO A 203 -2.83 7.18 -12.94
N LEU A 204 -3.87 7.77 -12.37
CA LEU A 204 -5.10 7.09 -11.97
C LEU A 204 -6.10 7.10 -13.13
N THR A 205 -5.77 6.45 -14.23
CA THR A 205 -6.77 6.11 -15.24
C THR A 205 -7.48 4.84 -14.83
N LYS A 206 -8.82 4.89 -14.96
CA LYS A 206 -9.74 3.78 -14.82
C LYS A 206 -9.10 2.48 -15.29
N GLY A 207 -9.01 1.48 -14.41
CA GLY A 207 -8.51 0.15 -14.78
C GLY A 207 -9.21 -0.38 -16.04
N PRO A 208 -8.58 -1.25 -16.82
CA PRO A 208 -9.21 -1.84 -17.97
C PRO A 208 -10.52 -2.52 -17.56
N ALA A 209 -11.55 -2.37 -18.39
CA ALA A 209 -12.84 -3.02 -18.19
C ALA A 209 -12.62 -4.51 -17.90
N PRO A 210 -13.43 -5.13 -17.02
CA PRO A 210 -13.26 -6.52 -16.64
C PRO A 210 -13.30 -7.40 -17.88
N THR A 211 -12.16 -7.90 -18.28
CA THR A 211 -12.08 -9.04 -19.18
C THR A 211 -12.53 -10.24 -18.37
N THR A 212 -13.47 -10.97 -18.94
CA THR A 212 -14.06 -12.23 -18.48
C THR A 212 -13.08 -13.10 -17.69
N PRO A 213 -13.50 -13.75 -16.60
CA PRO A 213 -12.61 -14.55 -15.77
C PRO A 213 -12.06 -15.72 -16.60
N GLN A 214 -10.83 -15.57 -17.09
CA GLN A 214 -10.07 -16.73 -17.51
C GLN A 214 -9.66 -17.48 -16.24
N SER A 215 -10.11 -18.72 -16.16
CA SER A 215 -9.76 -19.69 -15.13
C SER A 215 -8.28 -19.64 -14.82
N ARG A 216 -7.97 -19.22 -13.60
CA ARG A 216 -6.62 -19.15 -13.05
C ARG A 216 -6.13 -20.59 -12.89
N ALA A 217 -5.34 -21.06 -13.83
CA ALA A 217 -4.59 -22.31 -13.66
C ALA A 217 -3.69 -22.13 -12.41
N LEU A 218 -3.91 -22.96 -11.43
CA LEU A 218 -3.04 -23.12 -10.25
C LEU A 218 -1.63 -23.39 -10.75
N SER A 219 -0.74 -22.42 -10.60
CA SER A 219 0.69 -22.64 -10.78
C SER A 219 1.15 -23.57 -9.68
N THR A 220 1.34 -24.84 -10.02
CA THR A 220 2.01 -25.84 -9.19
C THR A 220 3.50 -25.55 -9.18
N ALA A 221 3.93 -24.66 -8.29
CA ALA A 221 5.34 -24.59 -7.91
C ALA A 221 5.67 -25.77 -7.01
N PRO A 222 6.80 -26.46 -7.21
CA PRO A 222 7.17 -27.61 -6.40
C PRO A 222 7.38 -27.20 -4.94
N ARG A 223 6.69 -27.91 -4.03
CA ARG A 223 6.86 -27.76 -2.58
C ARG A 223 8.19 -28.37 -2.18
N THR A 224 9.12 -27.57 -1.68
CA THR A 224 10.24 -28.07 -0.89
C THR A 224 9.81 -28.17 0.56
N PRO A 225 9.97 -29.31 1.22
CA PRO A 225 9.74 -29.41 2.65
C PRO A 225 10.88 -28.72 3.37
N PHE A 226 10.57 -27.75 4.23
CA PHE A 226 11.49 -27.12 5.17
C PHE A 226 12.84 -26.70 4.56
N GLY A 227 12.81 -25.69 3.72
CA GLY A 227 14.00 -24.98 3.29
C GLY A 227 13.79 -23.49 3.53
N ASP A 228 14.87 -22.77 3.85
CA ASP A 228 14.89 -21.32 4.01
C ASP A 228 14.02 -20.66 2.94
N PRO A 229 13.21 -19.64 3.32
CA PRO A 229 12.44 -18.91 2.35
C PRO A 229 13.42 -18.27 1.36
N ALA A 230 13.42 -18.79 0.14
CA ALA A 230 14.12 -18.11 -0.94
C ALA A 230 13.64 -16.65 -0.93
N PRO A 231 14.56 -15.69 -1.00
CA PRO A 231 14.17 -14.31 -1.25
C PRO A 231 13.28 -14.34 -2.49
N PHE A 232 12.20 -13.58 -2.50
CA PHE A 232 11.18 -13.50 -3.54
C PHE A 232 11.78 -13.64 -4.97
N ALA A 233 12.18 -14.84 -5.34
CA ALA A 233 12.50 -15.21 -6.70
C ALA A 233 11.16 -15.41 -7.42
N GLY A 234 10.60 -14.32 -7.91
CA GLY A 234 9.35 -14.35 -8.64
C GLY A 234 8.46 -13.11 -8.48
N MET A 235 8.80 -12.16 -7.62
CA MET A 235 8.27 -10.82 -7.89
C MET A 235 8.93 -10.36 -9.18
N PRO A 236 8.17 -10.04 -10.24
CA PRO A 236 8.76 -9.33 -11.35
C PRO A 236 9.44 -8.13 -10.73
N ALA A 237 10.74 -7.94 -11.05
CA ALA A 237 11.44 -6.73 -10.70
C ALA A 237 10.45 -5.59 -10.95
N LEU A 238 10.27 -4.70 -9.97
CA LEU A 238 9.35 -3.55 -10.04
C LEU A 238 9.73 -2.61 -11.20
N GLY A 239 9.83 -3.14 -12.38
CA GLY A 239 10.21 -2.50 -13.60
C GLY A 239 9.26 -2.93 -14.70
N GLY A 240 8.25 -2.13 -14.99
CA GLY A 240 7.63 -2.21 -16.28
C GLY A 240 6.13 -2.19 -16.43
N THR A 241 5.34 -2.17 -15.39
CA THR A 241 3.96 -1.73 -15.50
C THR A 241 3.77 -0.56 -14.57
N SER A 242 3.27 0.56 -15.09
CA SER A 242 2.90 1.74 -14.32
C SER A 242 1.78 1.36 -13.36
N ASP A 243 2.14 0.82 -12.19
CA ASP A 243 1.16 0.63 -11.13
C ASP A 243 0.71 2.04 -10.72
N PRO A 244 -0.56 2.39 -10.92
CA PRO A 244 -1.05 3.73 -10.64
C PRO A 244 -1.10 4.03 -9.14
N PHE A 245 -0.90 3.03 -8.29
CA PHE A 245 -0.96 3.19 -6.85
C PHE A 245 0.37 3.72 -6.31
N PRO A 246 0.37 4.85 -5.59
CA PRO A 246 1.62 5.49 -5.19
C PRO A 246 2.36 4.76 -4.07
N LEU A 247 1.64 3.96 -3.25
CA LEU A 247 2.18 3.32 -2.07
C LEU A 247 2.60 1.88 -2.36
N LEU A 248 3.88 1.56 -2.17
CA LEU A 248 4.42 0.22 -2.42
C LEU A 248 4.60 -0.58 -1.13
N SER A 249 4.98 0.10 -0.04
CA SER A 249 5.22 -0.56 1.24
C SER A 249 5.00 0.41 2.39
N THR A 250 4.59 -0.15 3.52
CA THR A 250 4.53 0.55 4.80
C THR A 250 5.26 -0.25 5.87
N THR A 251 6.05 0.40 6.72
CA THR A 251 6.63 -0.21 7.91
C THR A 251 6.22 0.61 9.12
N VAL A 252 5.50 0.01 10.03
CA VAL A 252 5.15 0.60 11.33
C VAL A 252 6.13 0.09 12.37
N GLU A 253 6.80 0.99 13.07
CA GLU A 253 7.68 0.69 14.19
C GLU A 253 7.03 1.17 15.50
N ASP A 254 6.98 0.31 16.49
CA ASP A 254 6.44 0.63 17.81
C ASP A 254 7.50 1.21 18.77
N GLN A 255 7.07 1.56 20.00
CA GLN A 255 7.96 2.14 21.01
C GLN A 255 9.03 1.15 21.51
N GLU A 256 8.82 -0.15 21.33
CA GLU A 256 9.73 -1.22 21.74
C GLU A 256 10.73 -1.57 20.64
N GLY A 257 10.55 -1.01 19.44
CA GLY A 257 11.36 -1.26 18.26
C GLY A 257 10.93 -2.51 17.49
N ASN A 258 9.77 -3.10 17.82
CA ASN A 258 9.17 -4.08 16.93
C ASN A 258 8.72 -3.38 15.64
N SER A 259 8.73 -4.09 14.54
CA SER A 259 8.30 -3.51 13.27
C SER A 259 7.41 -4.48 12.49
N THR A 260 6.37 -3.93 11.89
CA THR A 260 5.55 -4.66 10.91
C THR A 260 5.65 -3.95 9.58
N THR A 261 6.18 -4.66 8.59
CA THR A 261 6.27 -4.21 7.21
C THR A 261 5.19 -4.90 6.40
N MET A 262 4.45 -4.13 5.61
CA MET A 262 3.55 -4.63 4.60
C MET A 262 4.00 -4.12 3.23
N GLU A 263 4.28 -5.02 2.32
CA GLU A 263 4.59 -4.75 0.93
C GLU A 263 3.38 -5.14 0.08
N PHE A 264 3.10 -4.35 -0.95
CA PHE A 264 1.93 -4.54 -1.79
C PHE A 264 2.32 -4.68 -3.26
N ALA A 265 1.57 -5.50 -3.98
CA ALA A 265 1.74 -5.71 -5.41
C ALA A 265 0.39 -5.94 -6.11
N ASN A 266 0.40 -5.88 -7.44
CA ASN A 266 -0.76 -6.22 -8.28
C ASN A 266 -2.03 -5.42 -7.92
N PHE A 267 -1.88 -4.14 -7.68
CA PHE A 267 -3.00 -3.27 -7.33
C PHE A 267 -4.06 -3.22 -8.43
N LYS A 268 -5.31 -3.32 -7.98
CA LYS A 268 -6.49 -3.00 -8.78
C LYS A 268 -7.28 -1.97 -8.02
N ILE A 269 -7.43 -0.79 -8.57
CA ILE A 269 -8.10 0.34 -7.91
C ILE A 269 -9.48 0.59 -8.53
N ASN A 270 -10.40 1.11 -7.70
CA ASN A 270 -11.75 1.52 -8.10
C ASN A 270 -12.54 0.39 -8.78
N ASN A 271 -12.45 -0.81 -8.21
CA ASN A 271 -13.18 -2.00 -8.69
C ASN A 271 -14.66 -1.99 -8.30
N ARG A 272 -15.12 -0.97 -7.57
CA ARG A 272 -16.49 -0.85 -7.05
C ARG A 272 -16.83 -2.02 -6.12
N LEU A 273 -15.96 -2.26 -5.13
CA LEU A 273 -16.19 -3.29 -4.14
C LEU A 273 -17.53 -3.06 -3.43
N ALA A 274 -18.35 -4.10 -3.36
CA ALA A 274 -19.69 -4.06 -2.74
C ALA A 274 -19.60 -4.31 -1.23
N ASP A 275 -20.67 -4.01 -0.48
CA ASP A 275 -20.74 -4.32 0.95
C ASP A 275 -20.62 -5.82 1.22
N THR A 276 -21.11 -6.64 0.30
CA THR A 276 -21.01 -8.10 0.37
C THR A 276 -19.56 -8.61 0.34
N ASP A 277 -18.63 -7.85 -0.25
CA ASP A 277 -17.21 -8.21 -0.25
C ASP A 277 -16.59 -8.12 1.15
N PHE A 278 -17.24 -7.39 2.06
CA PHE A 278 -16.82 -7.17 3.44
C PHE A 278 -17.74 -7.83 4.47
N SER A 279 -18.65 -8.69 4.04
CA SER A 279 -19.49 -9.50 4.92
C SER A 279 -18.79 -10.80 5.27
N PHE A 280 -18.93 -11.27 6.51
CA PHE A 280 -18.42 -12.54 6.96
C PHE A 280 -19.55 -13.45 7.42
N LEU A 281 -19.69 -14.62 6.79
CA LEU A 281 -20.62 -15.65 7.21
C LEU A 281 -19.87 -16.66 8.07
N ILE A 282 -20.29 -16.79 9.34
CA ILE A 282 -19.68 -17.72 10.27
C ILE A 282 -19.99 -19.15 9.81
N PRO A 283 -18.95 -19.98 9.51
CA PRO A 283 -19.19 -21.35 9.06
C PRO A 283 -19.84 -22.22 10.15
N PRO A 284 -20.61 -23.24 9.80
CA PRO A 284 -21.21 -24.16 10.78
C PRO A 284 -20.14 -24.83 11.66
N GLY A 285 -20.42 -24.94 12.97
CA GLY A 285 -19.52 -25.59 13.92
C GLY A 285 -18.29 -24.79 14.33
N VAL A 286 -18.25 -23.49 13.98
CA VAL A 286 -17.20 -22.58 14.42
C VAL A 286 -17.59 -21.95 15.75
N GLN A 287 -16.66 -21.92 16.71
CA GLN A 287 -16.82 -21.23 17.98
C GLN A 287 -16.71 -19.71 17.79
N VAL A 288 -17.65 -18.97 18.34
CA VAL A 288 -17.61 -17.50 18.34
C VAL A 288 -17.16 -17.00 19.70
N VAL A 289 -15.99 -16.36 19.73
CA VAL A 289 -15.42 -15.72 20.90
C VAL A 289 -15.70 -14.21 20.81
N ARG A 290 -16.30 -13.66 21.85
CA ARG A 290 -16.47 -12.21 22.01
C ARG A 290 -15.56 -11.74 23.12
N PRO A 291 -14.51 -10.92 22.83
CA PRO A 291 -13.71 -10.31 23.89
C PRO A 291 -14.64 -9.54 24.83
N SER A 292 -14.58 -9.85 26.13
CA SER A 292 -15.39 -9.14 27.10
C SER A 292 -14.93 -7.68 27.16
N GLU A 293 -15.88 -6.73 27.18
CA GLU A 293 -15.64 -5.28 27.29
C GLU A 293 -14.84 -4.88 28.57
N ARG A 294 -14.61 -5.84 29.48
CA ARG A 294 -13.94 -5.64 30.76
C ARG A 294 -12.44 -5.30 30.68
N ASN A 295 -11.79 -5.53 29.56
CA ASN A 295 -10.35 -5.31 29.38
C ASN A 295 -10.00 -4.11 28.52
N GLN A 296 -10.93 -3.18 28.31
CA GLN A 296 -10.59 -1.93 27.64
C GLN A 296 -10.00 -0.96 28.68
N PRO A 297 -8.79 -0.43 28.45
CA PRO A 297 -8.27 0.64 29.32
C PRO A 297 -9.21 1.83 29.22
N ARG A 298 -9.64 2.32 30.38
CA ARG A 298 -10.46 3.54 30.54
C ARG A 298 -9.63 4.77 30.19
#